data_d3ac6f2972e8b60093bb4aad446448e2
#
_entry.id   d3ac6f2972e8b60093bb4aad446448e2
#
_cell.length_a   1.000
_cell.length_b   1.000
_cell.length_c   1.000
_cell.angle_alpha   90.00
_cell.angle_beta   90.00
_cell.angle_gamma   90.00
#
_symmetry.space_group_name_H-M   'P 1'
#
loop_
_entity.id
_entity.type
_entity.pdbx_description
1 polymer ?
#
loop_
_entity_poly.entity_id
_entity_poly.type
_entity_poly.pdbx_seq_one_letter_code
_entity_poly.pdbx_strand_id
1 'polypeptide(L)'
;VEVKITPERILKARRLISQLPFEDTAKDYIVNLVHATRAPADYGLGELSDYIQHGASPRASIWLAKAAQARAFMKGRPYVSNDDVKKVADDVLRHRIILSYQAEADGKEVDRDIIRPIKDQLDQSHVR
;
A
#
# COMPACT_ATOMS: atom_id res chain seq x y z
N VAL A 1 34.77 8.55 -12.98
CA VAL A 1 33.43 7.99 -12.75
C VAL A 1 32.45 8.60 -13.74
N GLU A 2 31.89 7.75 -14.61
CA GLU A 2 30.89 8.22 -15.58
C GLU A 2 29.54 8.44 -14.86
N VAL A 3 28.99 9.62 -15.10
CA VAL A 3 27.63 9.92 -14.62
C VAL A 3 26.65 9.31 -15.65
N LYS A 4 25.98 8.22 -15.25
CA LYS A 4 25.05 7.51 -16.13
C LYS A 4 23.64 8.08 -16.12
N ILE A 5 23.27 8.82 -15.06
CA ILE A 5 21.93 9.39 -14.89
C ILE A 5 22.10 10.90 -14.69
N THR A 6 21.40 11.67 -15.50
CA THR A 6 21.40 13.12 -15.43
C THR A 6 20.15 13.62 -14.72
N PRO A 7 20.15 14.86 -14.16
CA PRO A 7 18.93 15.44 -13.58
C PRO A 7 17.77 15.50 -14.56
N GLU A 8 18.03 15.75 -15.84
CA GLU A 8 17.00 15.81 -16.89
C GLU A 8 16.33 14.46 -17.08
N ARG A 9 17.11 13.38 -17.03
CA ARG A 9 16.55 12.02 -17.14
C ARG A 9 15.69 11.66 -15.95
N ILE A 10 16.10 12.06 -14.76
CA ILE A 10 15.31 11.84 -13.54
C ILE A 10 13.97 12.58 -13.63
N LEU A 11 13.98 13.83 -14.04
CA LEU A 11 12.76 14.62 -14.20
C LEU A 11 11.83 14.02 -15.26
N LYS A 12 12.40 13.55 -16.38
CA LYS A 12 11.62 12.88 -17.41
C LYS A 12 10.98 11.60 -16.90
N ALA A 13 11.74 10.79 -16.15
CA ALA A 13 11.21 9.55 -15.55
C ALA A 13 10.07 9.86 -14.58
N ARG A 14 10.20 10.89 -13.74
CA ARG A 14 9.13 11.28 -12.81
C ARG A 14 7.85 11.64 -13.54
N ARG A 15 7.95 12.38 -14.65
CA ARG A 15 6.78 12.72 -15.46
C ARG A 15 6.12 11.49 -16.07
N LEU A 16 6.92 10.57 -16.60
CA LEU A 16 6.42 9.32 -17.17
C LEU A 16 5.75 8.45 -16.13
N ILE A 17 6.37 8.33 -14.95
CA ILE A 17 5.83 7.54 -13.83
C ILE A 17 4.45 8.06 -13.44
N SER A 18 4.29 9.37 -13.30
CA SER A 18 3.02 9.97 -12.87
C SER A 18 1.89 9.80 -13.88
N GLN A 19 2.21 9.43 -15.12
CA GLN A 19 1.25 9.23 -16.19
C GLN A 19 0.84 7.76 -16.36
N LEU A 20 1.47 6.83 -15.65
CA LEU A 20 1.11 5.42 -15.78
C LEU A 20 -0.32 5.17 -15.31
N PRO A 21 -1.15 4.55 -16.18
CA PRO A 21 -2.52 4.23 -15.80
C PRO A 21 -2.58 3.06 -14.82
N PHE A 22 -3.66 2.98 -14.08
CA PHE A 22 -3.94 1.89 -13.15
C PHE A 22 -4.97 0.94 -13.74
N GLU A 23 -4.80 -0.36 -13.51
CA GLU A 23 -5.90 -1.29 -13.66
C GLU A 23 -7.02 -0.89 -12.69
N ASP A 24 -8.28 -1.06 -13.09
CA ASP A 24 -9.42 -0.70 -12.24
C ASP A 24 -9.35 -1.43 -10.90
N THR A 25 -8.98 -2.71 -10.92
CA THR A 25 -8.82 -3.50 -9.71
C THR A 25 -7.73 -2.95 -8.79
N ALA A 26 -6.67 -2.35 -9.35
CA ALA A 26 -5.60 -1.75 -8.56
C ALA A 26 -6.06 -0.51 -7.81
N LYS A 27 -6.91 0.32 -8.43
CA LYS A 27 -7.50 1.49 -7.77
C LYS A 27 -8.36 1.06 -6.59
N ASP A 28 -9.24 0.09 -6.81
CA ASP A 28 -10.11 -0.43 -5.77
C ASP A 28 -9.29 -1.05 -4.63
N TYR A 29 -8.23 -1.75 -4.98
CA TYR A 29 -7.36 -2.37 -3.99
C TYR A 29 -6.69 -1.32 -3.08
N ILE A 30 -6.20 -0.22 -3.65
CA ILE A 30 -5.62 0.88 -2.87
C ILE A 30 -6.63 1.44 -1.87
N VAL A 31 -7.84 1.74 -2.34
CA VAL A 31 -8.90 2.33 -1.49
C VAL A 31 -9.28 1.36 -0.38
N ASN A 32 -9.48 0.10 -0.72
CA ASN A 32 -9.88 -0.92 0.26
C ASN A 32 -8.77 -1.18 1.28
N LEU A 33 -7.52 -1.21 0.84
CA LEU A 33 -6.39 -1.44 1.72
C LEU A 33 -6.29 -0.34 2.79
N VAL A 34 -6.38 0.92 2.40
CA VAL A 34 -6.33 2.05 3.33
C VAL A 34 -7.55 2.06 4.23
N HIS A 35 -8.75 1.85 3.67
CA HIS A 35 -9.98 1.82 4.45
C HIS A 35 -9.97 0.69 5.49
N ALA A 36 -9.46 -0.48 5.12
CA ALA A 36 -9.39 -1.62 6.04
C ALA A 36 -8.52 -1.33 7.27
N THR A 37 -7.50 -0.47 7.15
CA THR A 37 -6.71 -0.05 8.32
C THR A 37 -7.50 0.84 9.26
N ARG A 38 -8.53 1.52 8.77
CA ARG A 38 -9.38 2.43 9.54
C ARG A 38 -10.65 1.76 10.05
N ALA A 39 -11.16 0.80 9.32
CA ALA A 39 -12.42 0.11 9.66
C ALA A 39 -12.29 -1.39 9.33
N PRO A 40 -11.42 -2.12 10.07
CA PRO A 40 -11.18 -3.53 9.74
C PRO A 40 -12.44 -4.40 9.86
N ALA A 41 -13.39 -4.03 10.72
CA ALA A 41 -14.63 -4.77 10.86
C ALA A 41 -15.46 -4.82 9.57
N ASP A 42 -15.36 -3.78 8.73
CA ASP A 42 -16.04 -3.73 7.44
C ASP A 42 -15.54 -4.81 6.47
N TYR A 43 -14.39 -5.39 6.76
CA TYR A 43 -13.75 -6.41 5.93
C TYR A 43 -13.67 -7.78 6.63
N GLY A 44 -14.47 -7.97 7.67
CA GLY A 44 -14.45 -9.24 8.41
C GLY A 44 -13.24 -9.42 9.31
N LEU A 45 -12.56 -8.33 9.65
CA LEU A 45 -11.33 -8.35 10.45
C LEU A 45 -11.53 -7.56 11.76
N GLY A 46 -12.69 -7.71 12.38
CA GLY A 46 -13.04 -6.97 13.60
C GLY A 46 -12.04 -7.14 14.74
N GLU A 47 -11.36 -8.28 14.81
CA GLU A 47 -10.36 -8.53 15.83
C GLU A 47 -9.17 -7.57 15.74
N LEU A 48 -8.88 -7.03 14.57
CA LEU A 48 -7.79 -6.06 14.40
C LEU A 48 -8.11 -4.70 15.00
N SER A 49 -9.40 -4.42 15.26
CA SER A 49 -9.82 -3.15 15.84
C SER A 49 -9.16 -2.90 17.20
N ASP A 50 -8.93 -3.96 17.98
CA ASP A 50 -8.30 -3.85 19.29
C ASP A 50 -6.80 -3.57 19.20
N TYR A 51 -6.18 -3.85 18.04
CA TYR A 51 -4.75 -3.68 17.86
C TYR A 51 -4.39 -2.37 17.19
N ILE A 52 -5.34 -1.69 16.56
CA ILE A 52 -5.09 -0.45 15.83
C ILE A 52 -5.61 0.73 16.63
N GLN A 53 -4.71 1.61 17.08
CA GLN A 53 -5.11 2.87 17.69
C GLN A 53 -5.52 3.87 16.62
N HIS A 54 -4.69 3.99 15.57
CA HIS A 54 -4.98 4.85 14.42
C HIS A 54 -4.61 4.13 13.13
N GLY A 55 -5.57 4.02 12.23
CA GLY A 55 -5.33 3.53 10.88
C GLY A 55 -4.65 4.59 10.00
N ALA A 56 -4.28 4.20 8.81
CA ALA A 56 -3.65 5.10 7.86
C ALA A 56 -4.63 6.18 7.40
N SER A 57 -4.14 7.40 7.26
CA SER A 57 -4.94 8.50 6.71
C SER A 57 -5.36 8.20 5.27
N PRO A 58 -6.52 8.71 4.80
CA PRO A 58 -6.88 8.60 3.38
C PRO A 58 -5.80 9.12 2.44
N ARG A 59 -4.95 10.05 2.89
CA ARG A 59 -3.80 10.53 2.09
C ARG A 59 -2.80 9.41 1.80
N ALA A 60 -2.79 8.34 2.57
CA ALA A 60 -1.93 7.19 2.28
C ALA A 60 -2.24 6.58 0.91
N SER A 61 -3.47 6.73 0.42
CA SER A 61 -3.85 6.28 -0.93
C SER A 61 -2.99 6.95 -1.99
N ILE A 62 -2.67 8.23 -1.82
CA ILE A 62 -1.84 8.98 -2.76
C ILE A 62 -0.42 8.41 -2.78
N TRP A 63 0.13 8.13 -1.61
CA TRP A 63 1.49 7.59 -1.50
C TRP A 63 1.57 6.17 -2.03
N LEU A 64 0.55 5.36 -1.79
CA LEU A 64 0.46 4.01 -2.35
C LEU A 64 0.41 4.07 -3.87
N ALA A 65 -0.41 4.96 -4.43
CA ALA A 65 -0.53 5.11 -5.88
C ALA A 65 0.81 5.51 -6.50
N LYS A 66 1.49 6.50 -5.92
CA LYS A 66 2.79 6.96 -6.42
C LYS A 66 3.86 5.88 -6.34
N ALA A 67 3.93 5.19 -5.20
CA ALA A 67 4.91 4.11 -5.02
C ALA A 67 4.65 2.94 -5.97
N ALA A 68 3.37 2.59 -6.18
CA ALA A 68 3.00 1.53 -7.10
C ALA A 68 3.33 1.90 -8.56
N GLN A 69 3.11 3.16 -8.94
CA GLN A 69 3.50 3.65 -10.26
C GLN A 69 5.01 3.55 -10.48
N ALA A 70 5.79 3.95 -9.48
CA ALA A 70 7.25 3.86 -9.55
C ALA A 70 7.71 2.41 -9.72
N ARG A 71 7.08 1.48 -8.98
CA ARG A 71 7.41 0.07 -9.08
C ARG A 71 7.09 -0.49 -10.48
N ALA A 72 5.90 -0.18 -11.01
CA ALA A 72 5.51 -0.63 -12.35
C ALA A 72 6.49 -0.11 -13.41
N PHE A 73 6.87 1.15 -13.30
CA PHE A 73 7.85 1.76 -14.20
C PHE A 73 9.19 1.02 -14.13
N MET A 74 9.69 0.74 -12.93
CA MET A 74 10.95 0.03 -12.73
C MET A 74 10.91 -1.40 -13.27
N LYS A 75 9.73 -2.01 -13.29
CA LYS A 75 9.51 -3.35 -13.87
C LYS A 75 9.26 -3.31 -15.37
N GLY A 76 9.24 -2.13 -15.96
CA GLY A 76 9.04 -1.98 -17.42
C GLY A 76 7.60 -2.20 -17.87
N ARG A 77 6.62 -2.13 -16.97
CA ARG A 77 5.22 -2.28 -17.34
C ARG A 77 4.57 -0.93 -17.60
N PRO A 78 3.70 -0.83 -18.60
CA PRO A 78 3.04 0.43 -18.96
C PRO A 78 1.76 0.68 -18.15
N TYR A 79 1.50 -0.09 -17.08
CA TYR A 79 0.33 0.05 -16.23
C TYR A 79 0.64 -0.46 -14.82
N VAL A 80 -0.15 0.00 -13.85
CA VAL A 80 -0.03 -0.42 -12.45
C VAL A 80 -1.02 -1.55 -12.18
N SER A 81 -0.53 -2.65 -11.62
CA SER A 81 -1.33 -3.82 -11.26
C SER A 81 -1.51 -3.90 -9.74
N ASN A 82 -2.41 -4.79 -9.31
CA ASN A 82 -2.60 -5.10 -7.89
C ASN A 82 -1.29 -5.52 -7.22
N ASP A 83 -0.47 -6.30 -7.94
CA ASP A 83 0.80 -6.77 -7.40
C ASP A 83 1.75 -5.63 -7.05
N ASP A 84 1.74 -4.57 -7.87
CA ASP A 84 2.55 -3.38 -7.58
C ASP A 84 2.14 -2.74 -6.26
N VAL A 85 0.84 -2.63 -6.01
CA VAL A 85 0.33 -2.07 -4.76
C VAL A 85 0.71 -2.96 -3.57
N LYS A 86 0.51 -4.25 -3.71
CA LYS A 86 0.83 -5.21 -2.64
C LYS A 86 2.29 -5.14 -2.23
N LYS A 87 3.19 -5.03 -3.21
CA LYS A 87 4.64 -5.05 -2.95
C LYS A 87 5.14 -3.77 -2.25
N VAL A 88 4.48 -2.64 -2.47
CA VAL A 88 4.89 -1.38 -1.83
C VAL A 88 4.10 -1.08 -0.55
N ALA A 89 3.03 -1.83 -0.28
CA ALA A 89 2.09 -1.51 0.80
C ALA A 89 2.75 -1.50 2.18
N ASP A 90 3.59 -2.50 2.47
CA ASP A 90 4.23 -2.59 3.78
C ASP A 90 5.10 -1.36 4.06
N ASP A 91 5.92 -0.98 3.08
CA ASP A 91 6.84 0.15 3.26
C ASP A 91 6.09 1.47 3.36
N VAL A 92 5.00 1.65 2.61
CA VAL A 92 4.22 2.88 2.66
C VAL A 92 3.40 2.98 3.94
N LEU A 93 2.78 1.88 4.39
CA LEU A 93 1.82 1.90 5.50
C LEU A 93 2.45 1.66 6.86
N ARG A 94 3.62 1.04 6.93
CA ARG A 94 4.25 0.63 8.20
C ARG A 94 4.30 1.75 9.23
N HIS A 95 4.67 2.95 8.81
CA HIS A 95 4.82 4.11 9.70
C HIS A 95 3.58 5.00 9.74
N ARG A 96 2.48 4.58 9.12
CA ARG A 96 1.23 5.34 9.07
C ARG A 96 0.10 4.70 9.87
N ILE A 97 0.37 3.53 10.45
CA ILE A 97 -0.56 2.81 11.32
C ILE A 97 0.04 2.80 12.71
N ILE A 98 -0.75 3.23 13.70
CA ILE A 98 -0.31 3.27 15.09
C ILE A 98 -1.00 2.14 15.85
N LEU A 99 -0.20 1.27 16.47
CA LEU A 99 -0.69 0.16 17.27
C LEU A 99 -1.20 0.66 18.62
N SER A 100 -2.18 -0.05 19.19
CA SER A 100 -2.65 0.21 20.55
C SER A 100 -1.61 -0.26 21.57
N TYR A 101 -1.74 0.20 22.81
CA TYR A 101 -0.88 -0.27 23.91
C TYR A 101 -0.97 -1.78 24.07
N GLN A 102 -2.18 -2.34 23.95
CA GLN A 102 -2.36 -3.78 24.08
C GLN A 102 -1.61 -4.53 22.98
N ALA A 103 -1.65 -4.04 21.75
CA ALA A 103 -0.94 -4.66 20.65
C ALA A 103 0.56 -4.65 20.88
N GLU A 104 1.11 -3.52 21.34
CA GLU A 104 2.54 -3.43 21.66
C GLU A 104 2.92 -4.36 22.81
N ALA A 105 2.09 -4.42 23.85
CA ALA A 105 2.34 -5.30 24.98
C ALA A 105 2.32 -6.78 24.57
N ASP A 106 1.47 -7.12 23.59
CA ASP A 106 1.35 -8.50 23.08
C ASP A 106 2.40 -8.82 22.01
N GLY A 107 3.32 -7.90 21.71
CA GLY A 107 4.37 -8.13 20.75
C GLY A 107 3.92 -8.11 19.29
N LYS A 108 2.80 -7.43 19.00
CA LYS A 108 2.28 -7.33 17.63
C LYS A 108 3.15 -6.41 16.79
N GLU A 109 3.21 -6.70 15.49
CA GLU A 109 3.92 -5.89 14.50
C GLU A 109 2.97 -5.46 13.40
N VAL A 110 3.15 -4.23 12.90
CA VAL A 110 2.26 -3.68 11.87
C VAL A 110 2.26 -4.55 10.62
N ASP A 111 3.43 -4.93 10.12
CA ASP A 111 3.54 -5.70 8.88
C ASP A 111 2.90 -7.07 9.01
N ARG A 112 3.29 -7.82 10.04
CA ARG A 112 2.89 -9.20 10.24
C ARG A 112 1.44 -9.34 10.69
N ASP A 113 1.01 -8.48 11.61
CA ASP A 113 -0.24 -8.69 12.34
C ASP A 113 -1.38 -7.79 11.85
N ILE A 114 -1.10 -6.74 11.10
CA ILE A 114 -2.10 -5.82 10.58
C ILE A 114 -2.15 -5.86 9.05
N ILE A 115 -1.04 -5.52 8.38
CA ILE A 115 -1.03 -5.36 6.91
C ILE A 115 -1.23 -6.71 6.22
N ARG A 116 -0.52 -7.74 6.64
CA ARG A 116 -0.62 -9.06 6.00
C ARG A 116 -2.03 -9.66 6.11
N PRO A 117 -2.68 -9.67 7.29
CA PRO A 117 -4.07 -10.15 7.37
C PRO A 117 -5.02 -9.36 6.48
N ILE A 118 -4.83 -8.05 6.35
CA ILE A 118 -5.67 -7.23 5.46
C ILE A 118 -5.45 -7.64 4.01
N LYS A 119 -4.20 -7.77 3.57
CA LYS A 119 -3.88 -8.20 2.20
C LYS A 119 -4.50 -9.57 1.90
N ASP A 120 -4.35 -10.53 2.82
CA ASP A 120 -4.88 -11.88 2.65
C ASP A 120 -6.39 -11.84 2.51
N GLN A 121 -7.08 -11.04 3.31
CA GLN A 121 -8.53 -10.90 3.25
C GLN A 121 -8.99 -10.29 1.94
N LEU A 122 -8.31 -9.25 1.47
CA LEU A 122 -8.64 -8.61 0.20
C LEU A 122 -8.40 -9.56 -0.98
N ASP A 123 -7.35 -10.36 -0.92
CA ASP A 123 -7.06 -11.35 -1.95
C ASP A 123 -8.14 -12.42 -2.02
N GLN A 124 -8.62 -12.89 -0.88
CA GLN A 124 -9.70 -13.86 -0.82
C GLN A 124 -11.01 -13.32 -1.39
N SER A 125 -11.28 -12.05 -1.16
CA SER A 125 -12.48 -11.39 -1.67
C SER A 125 -12.51 -11.34 -3.20
N HIS A 126 -11.36 -11.28 -3.84
CA HIS A 126 -11.24 -11.22 -5.29
C HIS A 126 -11.39 -12.60 -5.97
N VAL A 127 -11.25 -13.68 -5.23
CA VAL A 127 -11.36 -15.05 -5.78
C VAL A 127 -12.82 -15.51 -5.90
N ARG A 128 -13.74 -14.73 -5.39
CA ARG A 128 -15.17 -15.05 -5.51
C ARG A 128 -15.72 -14.49 -6.81
#